data_c330683a219ec7ad4ee7c567a1939ca9
#
_entry.id   c330683a219ec7ad4ee7c567a1939ca9
#
_cell.length_a   1.000
_cell.length_b   1.000
_cell.length_c   1.000
_cell.angle_alpha   90.00
_cell.angle_beta   90.00
_cell.angle_gamma   90.00
#
_symmetry.space_group_name_H-M   'P 1'
#
loop_
_entity.id
_entity.type
_entity.pdbx_description
1 polymer ?
#
loop_
_entity_poly.entity_id
_entity_poly.type
_entity_poly.pdbx_seq_one_letter_code
_entity_poly.pdbx_strand_id
1 'polypeptide(L)'
;MIQMQTRLKVADNTGAKELMCIRVLGGTRRKYANIGDVIIASVKKASPGGTVKKGDVVKCVVVRSASGLRRSDGTYIRFDENAAVIIKEDKTPRGTRIFGPVARELRDKQFMKIVSLAPEVL
;
A
#
# COMPACT_ATOMS: atom_id res chain seq x y z
N MET A 1 2.37 12.87 1.52
CA MET A 1 3.30 11.75 1.46
C MET A 1 3.23 10.95 2.74
N ILE A 2 3.56 9.67 2.64
CA ILE A 2 3.45 8.75 3.78
C ILE A 2 4.77 8.71 4.52
N GLN A 3 4.71 8.91 5.82
CA GLN A 3 5.89 8.91 6.69
C GLN A 3 5.60 8.06 7.94
N MET A 4 6.57 7.98 8.84
CA MET A 4 6.37 7.29 10.11
C MET A 4 5.14 7.86 10.82
N GLN A 5 4.34 6.97 11.39
CA GLN A 5 3.10 7.27 12.11
C GLN A 5 1.92 7.68 11.22
N THR A 6 2.07 7.73 9.91
CA THR A 6 0.94 7.95 9.01
C THR A 6 0.02 6.72 9.05
N ARG A 7 -1.27 6.96 9.16
CA ARG A 7 -2.27 5.90 9.11
C ARG A 7 -2.79 5.72 7.70
N LEU A 8 -2.95 4.46 7.29
CA LEU A 8 -3.40 4.10 5.95
C LEU A 8 -4.55 3.11 6.04
N LYS A 9 -5.42 3.16 5.06
CA LYS A 9 -6.42 2.12 4.88
C LYS A 9 -5.81 0.92 4.18
N VAL A 10 -6.44 -0.22 4.31
CA VAL A 10 -5.99 -1.47 3.67
C VAL A 10 -6.90 -1.76 2.51
N ALA A 11 -6.30 -1.97 1.34
CA ALA A 11 -7.04 -2.16 0.09
C ALA A 11 -7.14 -3.63 -0.31
N ASP A 12 -7.06 -4.55 0.65
CA ASP A 12 -7.14 -5.98 0.36
C ASP A 12 -8.05 -6.70 1.36
N ASN A 13 -8.22 -8.01 1.13
CA ASN A 13 -9.10 -8.85 1.93
C ASN A 13 -8.38 -9.69 2.99
N THR A 14 -7.20 -9.25 3.46
CA THR A 14 -6.46 -9.96 4.51
C THR A 14 -7.12 -9.87 5.88
N GLY A 15 -8.09 -8.97 6.05
CA GLY A 15 -8.74 -8.74 7.33
C GLY A 15 -8.24 -7.49 8.04
N ALA A 16 -7.09 -6.98 7.72
CA ALA A 16 -6.61 -5.71 8.25
C ALA A 16 -7.44 -4.56 7.68
N LYS A 17 -7.75 -3.58 8.50
CA LYS A 17 -8.55 -2.42 8.10
C LYS A 17 -7.77 -1.12 8.14
N GLU A 18 -6.85 -0.99 9.10
CA GLU A 18 -6.04 0.21 9.26
C GLU A 18 -4.63 -0.17 9.65
N LEU A 19 -3.67 0.48 8.99
CA LEU A 19 -2.24 0.31 9.24
C LEU A 19 -1.65 1.63 9.71
N MET A 20 -0.56 1.55 10.49
CA MET A 20 0.26 2.72 10.80
C MET A 20 1.68 2.47 10.33
N CYS A 21 2.21 3.37 9.52
CA CYS A 21 3.56 3.25 9.00
C CYS A 21 4.58 3.35 10.15
N ILE A 22 5.44 2.34 10.26
CA ILE A 22 6.52 2.33 11.23
C ILE A 22 7.81 2.80 10.56
N ARG A 23 8.07 2.35 9.34
CA ARG A 23 9.33 2.63 8.66
C ARG A 23 9.12 2.63 7.14
N VAL A 24 9.80 3.54 6.45
CA VAL A 24 9.86 3.56 4.99
C VAL A 24 11.12 2.84 4.55
N LEU A 25 10.98 1.81 3.72
CA LEU A 25 12.11 1.06 3.18
C LEU A 25 12.63 1.71 1.89
N GLY A 26 13.86 1.37 1.52
CA GLY A 26 14.42 1.82 0.25
C GLY A 26 15.66 2.68 0.37
N GLY A 27 16.38 2.61 1.50
CA GLY A 27 17.66 3.27 1.64
C GLY A 27 17.83 4.02 2.94
N THR A 28 19.05 4.40 3.22
CA THR A 28 19.41 5.14 4.43
C THR A 28 18.73 6.50 4.44
N ARG A 29 18.12 6.87 5.56
CA ARG A 29 17.48 8.18 5.79
C ARG A 29 16.25 8.43 4.92
N ARG A 30 15.67 7.42 4.33
CA ARG A 30 14.44 7.61 3.58
C ARG A 30 13.30 7.93 4.56
N LYS A 31 12.65 9.10 4.36
CA LYS A 31 11.63 9.60 5.28
C LYS A 31 10.22 9.45 4.76
N TYR A 32 10.03 9.46 3.43
CA TYR A 32 8.70 9.52 2.84
C TYR A 32 8.51 8.40 1.82
N ALA A 33 7.30 7.87 1.80
CA ALA A 33 6.88 6.88 0.81
C ALA A 33 5.80 7.49 -0.09
N ASN A 34 5.79 7.07 -1.34
CA ASN A 34 4.74 7.39 -2.28
C ASN A 34 4.27 6.10 -2.95
N ILE A 35 3.40 6.20 -3.94
CA ILE A 35 2.83 5.04 -4.64
C ILE A 35 3.96 4.15 -5.16
N GLY A 36 3.85 2.85 -4.90
CA GLY A 36 4.86 1.87 -5.31
C GLY A 36 6.00 1.66 -4.33
N ASP A 37 6.07 2.44 -3.27
CA ASP A 37 7.10 2.27 -2.25
C ASP A 37 6.65 1.26 -1.20
N VAL A 38 7.61 0.50 -0.67
CA VAL A 38 7.35 -0.51 0.36
C VAL A 38 7.60 0.09 1.73
N ILE A 39 6.68 -0.17 2.65
CA ILE A 39 6.79 0.28 4.04
C ILE A 39 6.61 -0.89 4.98
N ILE A 40 7.09 -0.74 6.21
CA ILE A 40 6.76 -1.62 7.31
C ILE A 40 5.70 -0.91 8.15
N ALA A 41 4.62 -1.62 8.47
CA ALA A 41 3.50 -1.04 9.19
C ALA A 41 2.99 -1.99 10.26
N SER A 42 2.36 -1.42 11.29
CA SER A 42 1.68 -2.22 12.29
C SER A 42 0.17 -2.16 12.05
N VAL A 43 -0.50 -3.29 12.25
CA VAL A 43 -1.95 -3.40 12.06
C VAL A 43 -2.64 -2.80 13.28
N LYS A 44 -3.40 -1.73 13.09
CA LYS A 44 -4.09 -1.04 14.18
C LYS A 44 -5.54 -1.48 14.32
N LYS A 45 -6.18 -1.88 13.23
CA LYS A 45 -7.54 -2.42 13.23
C LYS A 45 -7.59 -3.61 12.28
N ALA A 46 -8.25 -4.68 12.70
CA ALA A 46 -8.40 -5.89 11.89
C ALA A 46 -9.71 -6.59 12.25
N SER A 47 -10.28 -7.29 11.26
CA SER A 47 -11.45 -8.13 11.46
C SER A 47 -11.04 -9.44 12.14
N PRO A 48 -11.87 -9.97 13.06
CA PRO A 48 -11.61 -11.30 13.63
C PRO A 48 -11.58 -12.37 12.54
N GLY A 49 -10.67 -13.33 12.68
CA GLY A 49 -10.59 -14.45 11.74
C GLY A 49 -9.86 -14.20 10.44
N GLY A 50 -9.30 -13.00 10.23
CA GLY A 50 -8.48 -12.71 9.06
C GLY A 50 -7.09 -13.33 9.15
N THR A 51 -6.35 -13.27 8.04
CA THR A 51 -4.98 -13.77 8.00
C THR A 51 -4.01 -12.90 8.79
N VAL A 52 -4.39 -11.65 9.03
CA VAL A 52 -3.59 -10.67 9.76
C VAL A 52 -4.38 -10.20 10.97
N LYS A 53 -3.73 -10.08 12.11
CA LYS A 53 -4.35 -9.70 13.37
C LYS A 53 -3.86 -8.33 13.84
N LYS A 54 -4.66 -7.68 14.68
CA LYS A 54 -4.27 -6.43 15.33
C LYS A 54 -2.95 -6.61 16.08
N GLY A 55 -2.02 -5.67 15.87
CA GLY A 55 -0.71 -5.71 16.48
C GLY A 55 0.38 -6.36 15.63
N ASP A 56 0.01 -7.04 14.56
CA ASP A 56 0.98 -7.64 13.67
C ASP A 56 1.81 -6.55 12.96
N VAL A 57 3.07 -6.86 12.72
CA VAL A 57 3.97 -6.01 11.92
C VAL A 57 4.10 -6.65 10.55
N VAL A 58 3.73 -5.89 9.51
CA VAL A 58 3.65 -6.41 8.15
C VAL A 58 4.37 -5.50 7.16
N LYS A 59 4.78 -6.08 6.04
CA LYS A 59 5.33 -5.35 4.92
C LYS A 59 4.19 -5.02 3.95
N CYS A 60 4.15 -3.76 3.47
CA CYS A 60 3.08 -3.28 2.61
C CYS A 60 3.64 -2.44 1.48
N VAL A 61 2.89 -2.35 0.39
CA VAL A 61 3.17 -1.41 -0.69
C VAL A 61 2.06 -0.38 -0.78
N VAL A 62 2.43 0.89 -0.95
CA VAL A 62 1.47 1.97 -1.08
C VAL A 62 0.84 1.92 -2.46
N VAL A 63 -0.48 1.81 -2.54
CA VAL A 63 -1.22 1.72 -3.81
C VAL A 63 -1.98 3.00 -4.13
N ARG A 64 -2.31 3.80 -3.11
CA ARG A 64 -2.99 5.08 -3.28
C ARG A 64 -2.37 6.10 -2.33
N SER A 65 -2.30 7.36 -2.77
CA SER A 65 -1.78 8.45 -1.95
C SER A 65 -2.61 9.70 -2.14
N ALA A 66 -3.01 10.32 -1.05
CA ALA A 66 -3.77 11.57 -1.08
C ALA A 66 -2.92 12.76 -1.56
N SER A 67 -1.62 12.72 -1.38
CA SER A 67 -0.72 13.76 -1.87
C SER A 67 -0.49 13.68 -3.37
N GLY A 68 -0.74 12.51 -3.97
CA GLY A 68 -0.70 12.33 -5.39
C GLY A 68 0.69 12.11 -5.97
N LEU A 69 0.73 11.96 -7.28
CA LEU A 69 1.94 11.65 -8.02
C LEU A 69 1.91 12.38 -9.37
N ARG A 70 3.00 13.07 -9.71
CA ARG A 70 3.16 13.68 -11.02
C ARG A 70 3.76 12.64 -11.97
N ARG A 71 3.13 12.49 -13.14
CA ARG A 71 3.60 11.55 -14.16
C ARG A 71 4.49 12.24 -15.17
N SER A 72 5.32 11.44 -15.85
CA SER A 72 6.29 11.96 -16.83
C SER A 72 5.62 12.63 -18.03
N ASP A 73 4.38 12.27 -18.33
CA ASP A 73 3.62 12.88 -19.45
C ASP A 73 2.95 14.20 -19.06
N GLY A 74 3.21 14.72 -17.87
CA GLY A 74 2.65 15.98 -17.40
C GLY A 74 1.32 15.86 -16.68
N THR A 75 0.73 14.67 -16.63
CA THR A 75 -0.51 14.45 -15.88
C THR A 75 -0.22 14.26 -14.40
N TYR A 76 -1.27 14.39 -13.58
CA TYR A 76 -1.17 14.28 -12.13
C TYR A 76 -2.30 13.40 -11.64
N ILE A 77 -1.98 12.43 -10.77
CA ILE A 77 -2.98 11.56 -10.19
C ILE A 77 -3.02 11.76 -8.68
N ARG A 78 -4.23 11.87 -8.13
CA ARG A 78 -4.47 11.99 -6.69
C ARG A 78 -5.63 11.08 -6.31
N PHE A 79 -5.54 10.56 -5.10
CA PHE A 79 -6.61 9.74 -4.52
C PHE A 79 -7.19 10.45 -3.30
N ASP A 80 -8.39 10.05 -2.88
CA ASP A 80 -9.04 10.63 -1.72
C ASP A 80 -8.41 10.19 -0.41
N GLU A 81 -7.66 9.11 -0.42
CA GLU A 81 -7.11 8.52 0.79
C GLU A 81 -5.78 7.83 0.51
N ASN A 82 -5.01 7.61 1.59
CA ASN A 82 -3.82 6.77 1.54
C ASN A 82 -4.25 5.31 1.77
N ALA A 83 -3.76 4.41 0.94
CA ALA A 83 -4.06 3.00 1.08
C ALA A 83 -2.87 2.14 0.70
N ALA A 84 -2.78 0.98 1.33
CA ALA A 84 -1.69 0.04 1.12
C ALA A 84 -2.24 -1.38 1.00
N VAL A 85 -1.44 -2.25 0.39
CA VAL A 85 -1.73 -3.67 0.25
C VAL A 85 -0.61 -4.44 0.97
N ILE A 86 -1.00 -5.39 1.81
CA ILE A 86 -0.04 -6.23 2.54
C ILE A 86 0.58 -7.22 1.57
N ILE A 87 1.91 -7.31 1.58
CA ILE A 87 2.67 -8.15 0.64
C ILE A 87 3.53 -9.16 1.39
N LYS A 88 3.92 -10.21 0.66
CA LYS A 88 4.89 -11.20 1.10
C LYS A 88 6.31 -10.75 0.74
N GLU A 89 7.31 -11.51 1.17
CA GLU A 89 8.70 -11.20 0.86
C GLU A 89 9.00 -11.20 -0.63
N ASP A 90 8.26 -11.98 -1.43
CA ASP A 90 8.42 -12.06 -2.88
C ASP A 90 7.63 -11.00 -3.65
N LYS A 91 7.11 -9.98 -2.96
CA LYS A 91 6.33 -8.88 -3.52
C LYS A 91 4.95 -9.28 -4.06
N THR A 92 4.46 -10.45 -3.71
CA THR A 92 3.08 -10.83 -4.06
C THR A 92 2.13 -10.44 -2.92
N PRO A 93 0.86 -10.11 -3.22
CA PRO A 93 -0.10 -9.76 -2.17
C PRO A 93 -0.44 -10.98 -1.30
N ARG A 94 -0.63 -10.74 -0.01
CA ARG A 94 -1.06 -11.80 0.91
C ARG A 94 -2.53 -12.13 0.74
N GLY A 95 -3.33 -11.16 0.36
CA GLY A 95 -4.74 -11.36 0.10
C GLY A 95 -4.99 -11.86 -1.33
N THR A 96 -6.23 -12.24 -1.59
CA THR A 96 -6.66 -12.73 -2.90
C THR A 96 -7.44 -11.70 -3.69
N ARG A 97 -7.84 -10.59 -3.07
CA ARG A 97 -8.63 -9.52 -3.70
C ARG A 97 -8.06 -8.16 -3.35
N ILE A 98 -8.20 -7.24 -4.27
CA ILE A 98 -7.83 -5.83 -4.09
C ILE A 98 -9.10 -5.00 -4.20
N PHE A 99 -9.27 -4.04 -3.31
CA PHE A 99 -10.43 -3.15 -3.27
C PHE A 99 -10.07 -1.76 -3.75
N GLY A 100 -10.90 -1.21 -4.63
CA GLY A 100 -10.73 0.12 -5.16
C GLY A 100 -9.63 0.25 -6.21
N PRO A 101 -9.42 1.46 -6.72
CA PRO A 101 -8.44 1.68 -7.77
C PRO A 101 -7.01 1.65 -7.23
N VAL A 102 -6.08 1.28 -8.11
CA VAL A 102 -4.64 1.39 -7.83
C VAL A 102 -3.99 2.19 -8.95
N ALA A 103 -2.85 2.79 -8.68
CA ALA A 103 -2.12 3.52 -9.70
C ALA A 103 -1.32 2.57 -10.58
N ARG A 104 -1.24 2.88 -11.86
CA ARG A 104 -0.53 2.03 -12.83
C ARG A 104 0.99 2.00 -12.62
N GLU A 105 1.53 2.94 -11.85
CA GLU A 105 2.96 2.95 -11.49
C GLU A 105 3.41 1.70 -10.75
N LEU A 106 2.49 0.96 -10.15
CA LEU A 106 2.82 -0.31 -9.52
C LEU A 106 3.37 -1.34 -10.51
N ARG A 107 2.96 -1.26 -11.77
CA ARG A 107 3.50 -2.12 -12.84
C ARG A 107 4.98 -1.89 -13.04
N ASP A 108 5.41 -0.64 -13.04
CA ASP A 108 6.81 -0.25 -13.22
C ASP A 108 7.67 -0.65 -12.01
N LYS A 109 7.06 -0.79 -10.85
CA LYS A 109 7.72 -1.20 -9.61
C LYS A 109 7.65 -2.71 -9.37
N GLN A 110 7.21 -3.49 -10.37
CA GLN A 110 7.16 -4.95 -10.35
C GLN A 110 6.08 -5.55 -9.44
N PHE A 111 5.00 -4.83 -9.21
CA PHE A 111 3.84 -5.33 -8.47
C PHE A 111 2.73 -5.77 -9.42
N MET A 112 3.08 -6.58 -10.40
CA MET A 112 2.16 -7.02 -11.46
C MET A 112 0.96 -7.78 -10.93
N LYS A 113 1.16 -8.60 -9.89
CA LYS A 113 0.08 -9.38 -9.30
C LYS A 113 -0.99 -8.48 -8.71
N ILE A 114 -0.59 -7.41 -8.05
CA ILE A 114 -1.52 -6.43 -7.49
C ILE A 114 -2.30 -5.74 -8.61
N VAL A 115 -1.62 -5.34 -9.66
CA VAL A 115 -2.26 -4.69 -10.81
C VAL A 115 -3.27 -5.63 -11.47
N SER A 116 -2.95 -6.91 -11.59
CA SER A 116 -3.86 -7.88 -12.21
C SER A 116 -5.09 -8.17 -11.36
N LEU A 117 -4.99 -8.06 -10.05
CA LEU A 117 -6.12 -8.28 -9.13
C LEU A 117 -6.97 -7.04 -8.91
N ALA A 118 -6.46 -5.86 -9.23
CA ALA A 118 -7.17 -4.60 -8.96
C ALA A 118 -8.38 -4.46 -9.88
N PRO A 119 -9.52 -3.98 -9.36
CA PRO A 119 -10.72 -3.78 -10.19
C PRO A 119 -10.57 -2.62 -11.16
N GLU A 120 -9.69 -1.66 -10.85
CA GLU A 120 -9.46 -0.49 -11.70
C GLU A 120 -8.01 -0.05 -11.55
N VAL A 121 -7.36 0.28 -12.67
CA VAL A 121 -5.98 0.75 -12.70
C VAL A 121 -5.98 2.14 -13.32
N LEU A 122 -5.61 3.13 -12.54
CA LEU A 122 -5.56 4.52 -12.95
C LEU A 122 -4.09 4.98 -13.07
#